data_fc270f1bdf627468c642eb5a000a7911
#
_entry.id   fc270f1bdf627468c642eb5a000a7911
#
_cell.length_a   1.000
_cell.length_b   1.000
_cell.length_c   1.000
_cell.angle_alpha   90.00
_cell.angle_beta   90.00
_cell.angle_gamma   90.00
#
_symmetry.space_group_name_H-M   'P 1'
#
loop_
_entity.id
_entity.type
_entity.pdbx_description
1 polymer ?
#
loop_
_entity_poly.entity_id
_entity_poly.type
_entity_poly.pdbx_seq_one_letter_code
_entity_poly.pdbx_strand_id
1 'polypeptide(L)'
;MTTVESAAPRITVLGSVNMDLVATTERLPVPGETIFGGSFAQSPGGKGSNQAIAAAKSGGEVEFLGAVGDDTFALELRETLVLNDVGTELLREVEGPSGVAFITVDQSGENSIIVVGGANATVTDLSAEELAAIENASTLLCQFEIPIETVTAAAKHARAKGTIVMLNPSPMQPIPTELLECVDVLVLNEIEADQIGDDGLAGVPHVVITRGSSGATYRGPQGVEHKEPAMPVEAIDTTGAGDAFAGALAVAWNQGPEQALRWACAAGALATTVRGASPSLPSDEQIEAALTLSTH
;
A
#
# COMPACT_ATOMS: atom_id res chain seq x y z
N MET A 1 5.76 -16.70 33.57
CA MET A 1 4.68 -16.59 32.60
C MET A 1 5.33 -16.74 31.24
N THR A 2 5.14 -17.86 30.57
CA THR A 2 5.58 -18.07 29.20
C THR A 2 4.71 -17.18 28.30
N THR A 3 5.27 -16.10 27.78
CA THR A 3 4.66 -15.37 26.67
C THR A 3 4.49 -16.35 25.53
N VAL A 4 3.24 -16.69 25.21
CA VAL A 4 2.92 -17.36 23.94
C VAL A 4 3.26 -16.33 22.88
N GLU A 5 4.37 -16.50 22.15
CA GLU A 5 4.63 -15.73 20.94
C GLU A 5 3.44 -15.98 20.02
N SER A 6 2.63 -14.96 19.81
CA SER A 6 1.57 -15.00 18.80
C SER A 6 2.26 -15.17 17.44
N ALA A 7 1.83 -16.16 16.67
CA ALA A 7 2.33 -16.33 15.30
C ALA A 7 2.13 -15.01 14.53
N ALA A 8 3.09 -14.67 13.68
CA ALA A 8 3.01 -13.49 12.81
C ALA A 8 1.71 -13.52 11.97
N PRO A 9 1.01 -12.39 11.83
CA PRO A 9 -0.19 -12.35 10.99
C PRO A 9 0.16 -12.60 9.53
N ARG A 10 -0.61 -13.45 8.87
CA ARG A 10 -0.43 -13.74 7.44
C ARG A 10 -1.19 -12.73 6.61
N ILE A 11 -0.46 -12.04 5.75
CA ILE A 11 -1.00 -11.01 4.87
C ILE A 11 -0.79 -11.44 3.43
N THR A 12 -1.85 -11.51 2.65
CA THR A 12 -1.75 -11.63 1.20
C THR A 12 -1.96 -10.24 0.58
N VAL A 13 -0.98 -9.79 -0.19
CA VAL A 13 -1.09 -8.52 -0.92
C VAL A 13 -1.30 -8.82 -2.39
N LEU A 14 -2.44 -8.41 -2.93
CA LEU A 14 -2.74 -8.48 -4.36
C LEU A 14 -2.63 -7.07 -4.95
N GLY A 15 -1.62 -6.84 -5.80
CA GLY A 15 -1.39 -5.49 -6.29
C GLY A 15 -0.26 -5.38 -7.31
N SER A 16 0.13 -4.15 -7.54
CA SER A 16 1.13 -3.74 -8.53
C SER A 16 2.56 -3.85 -8.03
N VAL A 17 3.46 -4.02 -8.96
CA VAL A 17 4.90 -3.78 -8.81
C VAL A 17 5.39 -2.99 -10.03
N ASN A 18 6.06 -1.85 -9.80
CA ASN A 18 6.49 -0.92 -10.84
C ASN A 18 7.98 -0.62 -10.72
N MET A 19 8.60 -0.26 -11.84
CA MET A 19 9.85 0.48 -11.82
C MET A 19 9.54 1.98 -11.92
N ASP A 20 9.89 2.73 -10.88
CA ASP A 20 9.73 4.18 -10.85
C ASP A 20 10.93 4.84 -11.54
N LEU A 21 10.68 5.60 -12.61
CA LEU A 21 11.66 6.34 -13.39
C LEU A 21 11.51 7.82 -13.07
N VAL A 22 12.42 8.35 -12.24
CA VAL A 22 12.33 9.70 -11.69
C VAL A 22 13.29 10.63 -12.39
N ALA A 23 12.79 11.69 -13.05
CA ALA A 23 13.57 12.78 -13.60
C ALA A 23 13.34 14.05 -12.78
N THR A 24 14.42 14.70 -12.34
CA THR A 24 14.30 16.02 -11.70
C THR A 24 14.47 17.13 -12.75
N THR A 25 13.75 18.21 -12.58
CA THR A 25 13.78 19.37 -13.50
C THR A 25 13.74 20.68 -12.72
N GLU A 26 14.01 21.78 -13.38
CA GLU A 26 13.84 23.11 -12.78
C GLU A 26 12.34 23.45 -12.60
N ARG A 27 11.51 23.06 -13.57
CA ARG A 27 10.06 23.18 -13.58
C ARG A 27 9.44 22.07 -14.43
N LEU A 28 8.17 21.81 -14.28
CA LEU A 28 7.47 20.87 -15.16
C LEU A 28 7.35 21.43 -16.59
N PRO A 29 7.55 20.61 -17.65
CA PRO A 29 7.38 21.05 -19.03
C PRO A 29 5.90 21.31 -19.35
N VAL A 30 5.64 22.31 -20.19
CA VAL A 30 4.32 22.52 -20.75
C VAL A 30 4.14 21.73 -22.06
N PRO A 31 2.90 21.47 -22.53
CA PRO A 31 2.65 20.74 -23.77
C PRO A 31 3.45 21.30 -24.96
N GLY A 32 4.18 20.43 -25.67
CA GLY A 32 5.01 20.76 -26.84
C GLY A 32 6.42 21.26 -26.50
N GLU A 33 6.77 21.35 -25.23
CA GLU A 33 8.07 21.82 -24.78
C GLU A 33 9.07 20.67 -24.58
N THR A 34 10.35 20.93 -24.88
CA THR A 34 11.48 20.08 -24.52
C THR A 34 12.38 20.85 -23.57
N ILE A 35 12.63 20.28 -22.39
CA ILE A 35 13.52 20.87 -21.39
C ILE A 35 14.65 19.90 -21.02
N PHE A 36 15.73 20.42 -20.44
CA PHE A 36 16.76 19.57 -19.87
C PHE A 36 16.42 19.19 -18.42
N GLY A 37 16.62 17.91 -18.06
CA GLY A 37 16.54 17.45 -16.69
C GLY A 37 17.83 17.70 -15.92
N GLY A 38 17.75 17.71 -14.59
CA GLY A 38 18.88 17.83 -13.66
C GLY A 38 19.50 16.48 -13.31
N SER A 39 18.67 15.47 -13.01
CA SER A 39 19.10 14.11 -12.68
C SER A 39 18.07 13.08 -13.15
N PHE A 40 18.53 11.82 -13.19
CA PHE A 40 17.68 10.66 -13.41
C PHE A 40 17.99 9.60 -12.36
N ALA A 41 16.95 8.97 -11.83
CA ALA A 41 17.06 7.82 -10.94
C ALA A 41 15.97 6.79 -11.30
N GLN A 42 16.25 5.53 -11.00
CA GLN A 42 15.25 4.46 -11.04
C GLN A 42 15.20 3.77 -9.68
N SER A 43 14.03 3.32 -9.28
CA SER A 43 13.84 2.57 -8.05
C SER A 43 12.61 1.67 -8.14
N PRO A 44 12.65 0.48 -7.54
CA PRO A 44 11.46 -0.32 -7.34
C PRO A 44 10.39 0.43 -6.55
N GLY A 45 9.15 0.30 -7.00
CA GLY A 45 7.96 0.95 -6.47
C GLY A 45 6.69 0.18 -6.82
N GLY A 46 5.58 0.90 -6.90
CA GLY A 46 4.24 0.35 -7.04
C GLY A 46 3.55 0.16 -5.69
N LYS A 47 2.28 0.55 -5.61
CA LYS A 47 1.54 0.53 -4.34
C LYS A 47 1.47 -0.86 -3.72
N GLY A 48 1.23 -1.89 -4.54
CA GLY A 48 1.18 -3.27 -4.07
C GLY A 48 2.49 -3.71 -3.42
N SER A 49 3.62 -3.55 -4.12
CA SER A 49 4.93 -3.93 -3.59
C SER A 49 5.34 -3.10 -2.38
N ASN A 50 5.10 -1.78 -2.38
CA ASN A 50 5.38 -0.93 -1.24
C ASN A 50 4.59 -1.36 0.01
N GLN A 51 3.29 -1.65 -0.13
CA GLN A 51 2.44 -2.09 0.97
C GLN A 51 2.82 -3.51 1.45
N ALA A 52 3.24 -4.39 0.54
CA ALA A 52 3.76 -5.71 0.91
C ALA A 52 5.05 -5.62 1.73
N ILE A 53 6.01 -4.80 1.27
CA ILE A 53 7.26 -4.54 2.00
C ILE A 53 6.97 -3.89 3.36
N ALA A 54 6.05 -2.91 3.41
CA ALA A 54 5.65 -2.28 4.67
C ALA A 54 5.04 -3.28 5.65
N ALA A 55 4.21 -4.19 5.16
CA ALA A 55 3.61 -5.24 5.99
C ALA A 55 4.67 -6.23 6.50
N ALA A 56 5.60 -6.68 5.65
CA ALA A 56 6.67 -7.58 6.05
C ALA A 56 7.58 -6.94 7.10
N LYS A 57 8.04 -5.70 6.86
CA LYS A 57 8.84 -4.94 7.83
C LYS A 57 8.11 -4.64 9.15
N SER A 58 6.78 -4.59 9.14
CA SER A 58 5.95 -4.42 10.33
C SER A 58 5.70 -5.74 11.10
N GLY A 59 6.35 -6.85 10.71
CA GLY A 59 6.28 -8.14 11.37
C GLY A 59 5.22 -9.10 10.83
N GLY A 60 4.70 -8.87 9.62
CA GLY A 60 3.79 -9.78 8.92
C GLY A 60 4.51 -10.90 8.14
N GLU A 61 3.89 -12.08 8.05
CA GLU A 61 4.23 -13.11 7.06
C GLU A 61 3.48 -12.77 5.77
N VAL A 62 4.20 -12.29 4.74
CA VAL A 62 3.58 -11.69 3.55
C VAL A 62 3.79 -12.54 2.31
N GLU A 63 2.71 -12.81 1.56
CA GLU A 63 2.74 -13.35 0.21
C GLU A 63 2.24 -12.32 -0.79
N PHE A 64 2.99 -12.12 -1.88
CA PHE A 64 2.67 -11.13 -2.90
C PHE A 64 2.09 -11.76 -4.16
N LEU A 65 0.90 -11.32 -4.57
CA LEU A 65 0.23 -11.69 -5.79
C LEU A 65 0.26 -10.52 -6.77
N GLY A 66 0.89 -10.73 -7.92
CA GLY A 66 1.05 -9.71 -8.95
C GLY A 66 1.81 -10.24 -10.15
N ALA A 67 2.30 -9.35 -11.01
CA ALA A 67 3.08 -9.76 -12.17
C ALA A 67 4.20 -8.79 -12.49
N VAL A 68 5.33 -9.34 -12.96
CA VAL A 68 6.42 -8.63 -13.64
C VAL A 68 6.48 -9.05 -15.10
N GLY A 69 7.10 -8.23 -15.95
CA GLY A 69 7.37 -8.59 -17.33
C GLY A 69 8.56 -9.55 -17.48
N ASP A 70 8.95 -9.84 -18.74
CA ASP A 70 10.19 -10.55 -19.09
C ASP A 70 11.29 -9.55 -19.52
N ASP A 71 11.26 -8.35 -18.95
CA ASP A 71 12.15 -7.25 -19.27
C ASP A 71 13.33 -7.11 -18.27
N THR A 72 14.15 -6.08 -18.47
CA THR A 72 15.33 -5.82 -17.62
C THR A 72 14.99 -5.41 -16.19
N PHE A 73 13.77 -5.00 -15.91
CA PHE A 73 13.31 -4.58 -14.58
C PHE A 73 12.82 -5.75 -13.72
N ALA A 74 12.36 -6.84 -14.34
CA ALA A 74 11.71 -7.96 -13.65
C ALA A 74 12.55 -8.54 -12.51
N LEU A 75 13.86 -8.75 -12.75
CA LEU A 75 14.76 -9.31 -11.75
C LEU A 75 14.89 -8.38 -10.53
N GLU A 76 15.16 -7.09 -10.75
CA GLU A 76 15.33 -6.09 -9.67
C GLU A 76 14.05 -5.94 -8.85
N LEU A 77 12.88 -5.93 -9.51
CA LEU A 77 11.58 -5.84 -8.85
C LEU A 77 11.32 -7.05 -7.94
N ARG A 78 11.58 -8.26 -8.43
CA ARG A 78 11.46 -9.49 -7.64
C ARG A 78 12.46 -9.54 -6.49
N GLU A 79 13.73 -9.24 -6.75
CA GLU A 79 14.77 -9.23 -5.73
C GLU A 79 14.48 -8.25 -4.62
N THR A 80 13.91 -7.07 -4.94
CA THR A 80 13.51 -6.09 -3.94
C THR A 80 12.46 -6.64 -2.97
N LEU A 81 11.46 -7.38 -3.45
CA LEU A 81 10.49 -8.05 -2.59
C LEU A 81 11.16 -9.10 -1.70
N VAL A 82 11.98 -9.98 -2.29
CA VAL A 82 12.69 -11.04 -1.56
C VAL A 82 13.61 -10.49 -0.49
N LEU A 83 14.38 -9.43 -0.79
CA LEU A 83 15.30 -8.77 0.16
C LEU A 83 14.58 -8.10 1.33
N ASN A 84 13.27 -7.89 1.22
CA ASN A 84 12.42 -7.36 2.28
C ASN A 84 11.47 -8.43 2.86
N ASP A 85 11.85 -9.71 2.80
CA ASP A 85 11.14 -10.85 3.38
C ASP A 85 9.69 -11.02 2.90
N VAL A 86 9.39 -10.58 1.66
CA VAL A 86 8.11 -10.81 1.00
C VAL A 86 8.18 -12.09 0.17
N GLY A 87 7.23 -13.01 0.37
CA GLY A 87 7.06 -14.21 -0.45
C GLY A 87 6.71 -13.83 -1.90
N THR A 88 7.43 -14.42 -2.85
CA THR A 88 7.29 -14.13 -4.28
C THR A 88 7.05 -15.37 -5.13
N GLU A 89 6.67 -16.47 -4.52
CA GLU A 89 6.42 -17.73 -5.22
C GLU A 89 5.23 -17.63 -6.17
N LEU A 90 4.28 -16.74 -5.86
CA LEU A 90 3.11 -16.46 -6.66
C LEU A 90 3.22 -15.16 -7.49
N LEU A 91 4.39 -14.50 -7.49
CA LEU A 91 4.67 -13.39 -8.40
C LEU A 91 4.90 -13.93 -9.79
N ARG A 92 3.98 -13.65 -10.71
CA ARG A 92 4.00 -14.13 -12.10
C ARG A 92 5.11 -13.43 -12.89
N GLU A 93 5.66 -14.12 -13.89
CA GLU A 93 6.44 -13.52 -14.96
C GLU A 93 5.67 -13.70 -16.28
N VAL A 94 5.42 -12.61 -16.99
CA VAL A 94 4.60 -12.60 -18.19
C VAL A 94 5.35 -11.95 -19.36
N GLU A 95 5.01 -12.32 -20.60
CA GLU A 95 5.58 -11.69 -21.79
C GLU A 95 5.24 -10.20 -21.84
N GLY A 96 6.26 -9.36 -22.11
CA GLY A 96 6.13 -7.92 -22.24
C GLY A 96 6.74 -7.13 -21.09
N PRO A 97 6.52 -5.79 -21.05
CA PRO A 97 7.17 -4.93 -20.08
C PRO A 97 6.55 -5.04 -18.67
N SER A 98 7.37 -4.92 -17.64
CA SER A 98 6.94 -4.66 -16.27
C SER A 98 6.16 -3.35 -16.16
N GLY A 99 5.43 -3.15 -15.06
CA GLY A 99 4.82 -1.86 -14.75
C GLY A 99 5.87 -0.77 -14.56
N VAL A 100 5.57 0.45 -15.03
CA VAL A 100 6.48 1.60 -14.93
C VAL A 100 5.71 2.84 -14.51
N ALA A 101 6.30 3.64 -13.59
CA ALA A 101 5.85 5.00 -13.33
C ALA A 101 6.91 6.00 -13.82
N PHE A 102 6.51 6.87 -14.76
CA PHE A 102 7.32 8.01 -15.19
C PHE A 102 7.00 9.19 -14.29
N ILE A 103 8.00 9.63 -13.50
CA ILE A 103 7.82 10.65 -12.48
C ILE A 103 8.74 11.82 -12.82
N THR A 104 8.17 13.01 -12.99
CA THR A 104 8.93 14.26 -13.11
C THR A 104 8.72 15.06 -11.85
N VAL A 105 9.81 15.50 -11.21
CA VAL A 105 9.78 16.30 -9.98
C VAL A 105 10.50 17.62 -10.24
N ASP A 106 9.86 18.74 -9.94
CA ASP A 106 10.47 20.06 -10.06
C ASP A 106 11.17 20.54 -8.78
N GLN A 107 11.81 21.71 -8.84
CA GLN A 107 12.55 22.29 -7.69
C GLN A 107 11.65 22.68 -6.52
N SER A 108 10.34 22.86 -6.74
CA SER A 108 9.36 23.14 -5.68
C SER A 108 8.86 21.87 -4.98
N GLY A 109 9.20 20.68 -5.53
CA GLY A 109 8.73 19.39 -5.07
C GLY A 109 7.38 18.99 -5.68
N GLU A 110 6.84 19.77 -6.64
CA GLU A 110 5.67 19.36 -7.40
C GLU A 110 6.04 18.24 -8.36
N ASN A 111 5.14 17.27 -8.52
CA ASN A 111 5.37 16.13 -9.40
C ASN A 111 4.26 15.94 -10.43
N SER A 112 4.63 15.26 -11.52
CA SER A 112 3.71 14.74 -12.52
C SER A 112 4.05 13.28 -12.74
N ILE A 113 3.05 12.40 -12.65
CA ILE A 113 3.23 10.95 -12.70
C ILE A 113 2.36 10.37 -13.81
N ILE A 114 2.98 9.52 -14.63
CA ILE A 114 2.30 8.71 -15.64
C ILE A 114 2.59 7.24 -15.30
N VAL A 115 1.54 6.48 -14.97
CA VAL A 115 1.66 5.04 -14.72
C VAL A 115 1.31 4.27 -15.98
N VAL A 116 2.19 3.36 -16.37
CA VAL A 116 1.96 2.38 -17.45
C VAL A 116 1.88 1.00 -16.81
N GLY A 117 0.71 0.39 -16.84
CA GLY A 117 0.43 -0.86 -16.12
C GLY A 117 1.33 -2.03 -16.51
N GLY A 118 1.68 -2.18 -17.79
CA GLY A 118 2.51 -3.29 -18.25
C GLY A 118 1.98 -4.64 -17.75
N ALA A 119 2.85 -5.43 -17.14
CA ALA A 119 2.51 -6.73 -16.55
C ALA A 119 1.39 -6.66 -15.50
N ASN A 120 1.30 -5.56 -14.73
CA ASN A 120 0.21 -5.39 -13.75
C ASN A 120 -1.18 -5.43 -14.40
N ALA A 121 -1.31 -4.92 -15.63
CA ALA A 121 -2.57 -4.95 -16.37
C ALA A 121 -2.98 -6.36 -16.86
N THR A 122 -2.07 -7.32 -16.81
CA THR A 122 -2.32 -8.71 -17.21
C THR A 122 -2.85 -9.59 -16.08
N VAL A 123 -2.88 -9.08 -14.84
CA VAL A 123 -3.42 -9.78 -13.68
C VAL A 123 -4.95 -9.75 -13.75
N THR A 124 -5.54 -10.54 -14.66
CA THR A 124 -6.98 -10.52 -14.97
C THR A 124 -7.76 -11.69 -14.37
N ASP A 125 -7.08 -12.70 -13.86
CA ASP A 125 -7.63 -13.90 -13.23
C ASP A 125 -6.77 -14.32 -12.04
N LEU A 126 -7.26 -15.26 -11.24
CA LEU A 126 -6.53 -15.81 -10.09
C LEU A 126 -6.44 -17.33 -10.23
N SER A 127 -5.25 -17.87 -10.06
CA SER A 127 -5.01 -19.31 -10.03
C SER A 127 -5.55 -19.96 -8.76
N ALA A 128 -5.60 -21.28 -8.73
CA ALA A 128 -6.02 -22.01 -7.54
C ALA A 128 -5.05 -21.80 -6.35
N GLU A 129 -3.77 -21.66 -6.64
CA GLU A 129 -2.72 -21.41 -5.65
C GLU A 129 -2.85 -20.00 -5.06
N GLU A 130 -3.13 -18.99 -5.89
CA GLU A 130 -3.37 -17.61 -5.44
C GLU A 130 -4.65 -17.50 -4.61
N LEU A 131 -5.71 -18.19 -5.02
CA LEU A 131 -6.94 -18.27 -4.22
C LEU A 131 -6.70 -18.96 -2.87
N ALA A 132 -5.88 -20.01 -2.83
CA ALA A 132 -5.50 -20.67 -1.60
C ALA A 132 -4.64 -19.77 -0.69
N ALA A 133 -3.74 -18.95 -1.24
CA ALA A 133 -2.98 -17.98 -0.48
C ALA A 133 -3.91 -16.93 0.17
N ILE A 134 -4.90 -16.43 -0.56
CA ILE A 134 -5.93 -15.51 -0.04
C ILE A 134 -6.74 -16.18 1.10
N GLU A 135 -7.16 -17.43 0.92
CA GLU A 135 -7.95 -18.17 1.91
C GLU A 135 -7.18 -18.42 3.22
N ASN A 136 -5.85 -18.62 3.13
CA ASN A 136 -5.00 -18.91 4.28
C ASN A 136 -4.47 -17.65 4.98
N ALA A 137 -4.72 -16.46 4.44
CA ALA A 137 -4.33 -15.20 5.04
C ALA A 137 -5.32 -14.74 6.12
N SER A 138 -4.84 -13.97 7.08
CA SER A 138 -5.68 -13.21 8.00
C SER A 138 -6.28 -11.97 7.33
N THR A 139 -5.53 -11.37 6.40
CA THR A 139 -5.93 -10.15 5.68
C THR A 139 -5.48 -10.21 4.22
N LEU A 140 -6.40 -9.90 3.31
CA LEU A 140 -6.14 -9.57 1.92
C LEU A 140 -6.06 -8.05 1.79
N LEU A 141 -4.91 -7.53 1.35
CA LEU A 141 -4.68 -6.09 1.12
C LEU A 141 -4.60 -5.81 -0.38
N CYS A 142 -5.43 -4.88 -0.87
CA CYS A 142 -5.54 -4.53 -2.28
C CYS A 142 -5.46 -3.02 -2.54
N GLN A 143 -5.07 -2.66 -3.78
CA GLN A 143 -5.04 -1.30 -4.32
C GLN A 143 -5.60 -1.29 -5.75
N PHE A 144 -5.57 -0.13 -6.45
CA PHE A 144 -6.16 0.02 -7.79
C PHE A 144 -5.14 0.24 -8.92
N GLU A 145 -3.94 -0.34 -8.80
CA GLU A 145 -2.95 -0.35 -9.88
C GLU A 145 -2.92 -1.68 -10.68
N ILE A 146 -3.89 -2.55 -10.44
CA ILE A 146 -4.20 -3.75 -11.22
C ILE A 146 -5.68 -3.72 -11.62
N PRO A 147 -6.16 -4.61 -12.54
CA PRO A 147 -7.57 -4.62 -12.94
C PRO A 147 -8.52 -4.77 -11.76
N ILE A 148 -9.51 -3.88 -11.70
CA ILE A 148 -10.47 -3.78 -10.57
C ILE A 148 -11.37 -5.02 -10.50
N GLU A 149 -11.60 -5.67 -11.64
CA GLU A 149 -12.34 -6.92 -11.75
C GLU A 149 -11.65 -8.05 -10.98
N THR A 150 -10.32 -8.10 -11.04
CA THR A 150 -9.51 -9.09 -10.31
C THR A 150 -9.53 -8.80 -8.81
N VAL A 151 -9.39 -7.52 -8.43
CA VAL A 151 -9.56 -7.10 -7.03
C VAL A 151 -10.94 -7.50 -6.50
N THR A 152 -11.99 -7.29 -7.31
CA THR A 152 -13.36 -7.66 -6.96
C THR A 152 -13.52 -9.18 -6.78
N ALA A 153 -12.94 -9.97 -7.68
CA ALA A 153 -12.97 -11.43 -7.59
C ALA A 153 -12.23 -11.93 -6.34
N ALA A 154 -11.05 -11.39 -6.06
CA ALA A 154 -10.27 -11.69 -4.86
C ALA A 154 -11.02 -11.35 -3.57
N ALA A 155 -11.62 -10.15 -3.50
CA ALA A 155 -12.40 -9.70 -2.35
C ALA A 155 -13.63 -10.60 -2.08
N LYS A 156 -14.34 -10.99 -3.14
CA LYS A 156 -15.45 -11.95 -3.02
C LYS A 156 -15.00 -13.31 -2.48
N HIS A 157 -13.85 -13.80 -2.97
CA HIS A 157 -13.29 -15.07 -2.48
C HIS A 157 -12.86 -14.95 -1.01
N ALA A 158 -12.09 -13.91 -0.66
CA ALA A 158 -11.63 -13.64 0.69
C ALA A 158 -12.80 -13.58 1.69
N ARG A 159 -13.84 -12.78 1.37
CA ARG A 159 -15.05 -12.68 2.20
C ARG A 159 -15.75 -14.03 2.38
N ALA A 160 -15.87 -14.85 1.32
CA ALA A 160 -16.50 -16.17 1.40
C ALA A 160 -15.73 -17.14 2.30
N LYS A 161 -14.44 -16.89 2.53
CA LYS A 161 -13.55 -17.73 3.35
C LYS A 161 -13.28 -17.14 4.75
N GLY A 162 -13.73 -15.92 5.01
CA GLY A 162 -13.55 -15.25 6.30
C GLY A 162 -12.22 -14.52 6.44
N THR A 163 -11.48 -14.33 5.34
CA THR A 163 -10.31 -13.47 5.26
C THR A 163 -10.76 -12.01 5.25
N ILE A 164 -10.15 -11.17 6.09
CA ILE A 164 -10.43 -9.73 6.14
C ILE A 164 -10.02 -9.07 4.83
N VAL A 165 -10.92 -8.31 4.21
CA VAL A 165 -10.64 -7.53 3.00
C VAL A 165 -10.31 -6.10 3.38
N MET A 166 -9.04 -5.71 3.21
CA MET A 166 -8.56 -4.34 3.38
C MET A 166 -8.28 -3.72 2.02
N LEU A 167 -8.94 -2.62 1.71
CA LEU A 167 -8.81 -1.91 0.43
C LEU A 167 -8.28 -0.51 0.63
N ASN A 168 -7.17 -0.19 -0.07
CA ASN A 168 -6.72 1.18 -0.30
C ASN A 168 -6.98 1.54 -1.78
N PRO A 169 -8.12 2.19 -2.14
CA PRO A 169 -8.55 2.37 -3.53
C PRO A 169 -7.76 3.49 -4.23
N SER A 170 -6.46 3.37 -4.25
CA SER A 170 -5.52 4.34 -4.83
C SER A 170 -4.75 3.71 -6.01
N PRO A 171 -4.64 4.41 -7.17
CA PRO A 171 -5.26 5.69 -7.50
C PRO A 171 -6.78 5.57 -7.58
N MET A 172 -7.48 6.62 -7.14
CA MET A 172 -8.94 6.60 -7.06
C MET A 172 -9.60 6.36 -8.43
N GLN A 173 -10.50 5.40 -8.46
CA GLN A 173 -11.36 5.03 -9.58
C GLN A 173 -12.76 4.74 -9.04
N PRO A 174 -13.80 4.72 -9.89
CA PRO A 174 -15.14 4.29 -9.46
C PRO A 174 -15.10 2.90 -8.85
N ILE A 175 -15.52 2.77 -7.59
CA ILE A 175 -15.53 1.49 -6.87
C ILE A 175 -16.83 0.73 -7.22
N PRO A 176 -16.76 -0.48 -7.79
CA PRO A 176 -17.96 -1.29 -8.00
C PRO A 176 -18.67 -1.58 -6.68
N THR A 177 -20.00 -1.46 -6.65
CA THR A 177 -20.80 -1.74 -5.44
C THR A 177 -20.51 -3.13 -4.89
N GLU A 178 -20.40 -4.13 -5.77
CA GLU A 178 -20.12 -5.51 -5.40
C GLU A 178 -18.72 -5.71 -4.77
N LEU A 179 -17.74 -4.84 -5.08
CA LEU A 179 -16.45 -4.81 -4.39
C LEU A 179 -16.61 -4.18 -3.01
N LEU A 180 -17.27 -3.03 -2.94
CA LEU A 180 -17.45 -2.29 -1.69
C LEU A 180 -18.22 -3.11 -0.65
N GLU A 181 -19.20 -3.91 -1.07
CA GLU A 181 -19.91 -4.86 -0.22
C GLU A 181 -19.02 -5.97 0.37
N CYS A 182 -17.85 -6.22 -0.23
CA CYS A 182 -16.90 -7.22 0.25
C CYS A 182 -15.80 -6.62 1.15
N VAL A 183 -15.67 -5.30 1.21
CA VAL A 183 -14.62 -4.62 1.97
C VAL A 183 -14.98 -4.56 3.45
N ASP A 184 -14.08 -5.07 4.29
CA ASP A 184 -14.19 -4.93 5.75
C ASP A 184 -13.55 -3.64 6.23
N VAL A 185 -12.37 -3.28 5.68
CA VAL A 185 -11.60 -2.09 6.06
C VAL A 185 -11.26 -1.27 4.82
N LEU A 186 -11.73 -0.03 4.77
CA LEU A 186 -11.43 0.91 3.69
C LEU A 186 -10.44 1.96 4.19
N VAL A 187 -9.28 2.07 3.52
CA VAL A 187 -8.20 2.99 3.88
C VAL A 187 -8.10 4.08 2.82
N LEU A 188 -8.28 5.33 3.21
CA LEU A 188 -8.40 6.48 2.32
C LEU A 188 -7.56 7.65 2.80
N ASN A 189 -7.18 8.56 1.91
CA ASN A 189 -6.84 9.92 2.29
C ASN A 189 -8.10 10.82 2.27
N GLU A 190 -7.98 12.07 2.69
CA GLU A 190 -9.12 13.02 2.76
C GLU A 190 -9.74 13.26 1.39
N ILE A 191 -8.93 13.39 0.34
CA ILE A 191 -9.40 13.64 -1.02
C ILE A 191 -10.19 12.44 -1.55
N GLU A 192 -9.70 11.24 -1.32
CA GLU A 192 -10.36 9.99 -1.70
C GLU A 192 -11.68 9.81 -0.94
N ALA A 193 -11.69 10.14 0.36
CA ALA A 193 -12.90 10.08 1.18
C ALA A 193 -13.97 11.05 0.69
N ASP A 194 -13.58 12.29 0.35
CA ASP A 194 -14.48 13.30 -0.20
C ASP A 194 -15.06 12.87 -1.56
N GLN A 195 -14.27 12.20 -2.39
CA GLN A 195 -14.73 11.70 -3.70
C GLN A 195 -15.75 10.55 -3.58
N ILE A 196 -15.62 9.69 -2.58
CA ILE A 196 -16.58 8.61 -2.32
C ILE A 196 -17.85 9.16 -1.68
N GLY A 197 -17.71 10.14 -0.79
CA GLY A 197 -18.79 10.76 -0.05
C GLY A 197 -19.41 9.87 1.04
N ASP A 198 -20.18 10.49 1.92
CA ASP A 198 -20.75 9.81 3.11
C ASP A 198 -21.63 8.61 2.76
N ASP A 199 -22.43 8.70 1.70
CA ASP A 199 -23.31 7.61 1.28
C ASP A 199 -22.53 6.36 0.84
N GLY A 200 -21.41 6.53 0.11
CA GLY A 200 -20.54 5.44 -0.30
C GLY A 200 -19.78 4.82 0.88
N LEU A 201 -19.41 5.62 1.85
CA LEU A 201 -18.72 5.18 3.05
C LEU A 201 -19.66 4.48 4.07
N ALA A 202 -20.95 4.79 4.06
CA ALA A 202 -21.90 4.32 5.08
C ALA A 202 -22.05 2.78 5.12
N GLY A 203 -21.82 2.11 3.98
CA GLY A 203 -21.94 0.65 3.85
C GLY A 203 -20.71 -0.14 4.33
N VAL A 204 -19.55 0.53 4.55
CA VAL A 204 -18.31 -0.14 4.93
C VAL A 204 -18.18 -0.25 6.45
N PRO A 205 -17.92 -1.46 7.00
CA PRO A 205 -17.84 -1.68 8.44
C PRO A 205 -16.78 -0.82 9.13
N HIS A 206 -15.58 -0.72 8.54
CA HIS A 206 -14.45 0.01 9.10
C HIS A 206 -13.88 0.97 8.06
N VAL A 207 -13.85 2.26 8.36
CA VAL A 207 -13.27 3.30 7.49
C VAL A 207 -12.14 3.99 8.23
N VAL A 208 -10.97 4.03 7.62
CA VAL A 208 -9.78 4.71 8.10
C VAL A 208 -9.43 5.82 7.13
N ILE A 209 -9.34 7.06 7.61
CA ILE A 209 -8.99 8.23 6.80
C ILE A 209 -7.70 8.83 7.31
N THR A 210 -6.65 8.81 6.49
CA THR A 210 -5.37 9.46 6.77
C THR A 210 -5.47 10.95 6.51
N ARG A 211 -4.87 11.78 7.40
CA ARG A 211 -4.94 13.25 7.40
C ARG A 211 -3.55 13.89 7.41
N GLY A 212 -2.58 13.23 6.81
CA GLY A 212 -1.19 13.69 6.77
C GLY A 212 -0.65 14.04 8.16
N SER A 213 -0.17 15.26 8.35
CA SER A 213 0.37 15.75 9.63
C SER A 213 -0.67 15.84 10.77
N SER A 214 -1.95 15.65 10.50
CA SER A 214 -3.00 15.57 11.52
C SER A 214 -3.28 14.15 12.01
N GLY A 215 -2.59 13.13 11.46
CA GLY A 215 -2.73 11.74 11.85
C GLY A 215 -3.80 10.99 11.06
N ALA A 216 -4.66 10.24 11.71
CA ALA A 216 -5.73 9.48 11.05
C ALA A 216 -7.00 9.42 11.91
N THR A 217 -8.13 9.18 11.25
CA THR A 217 -9.41 8.94 11.91
C THR A 217 -9.93 7.57 11.53
N TYR A 218 -10.51 6.89 12.49
CA TYR A 218 -11.20 5.62 12.31
C TYR A 218 -12.69 5.81 12.61
N ARG A 219 -13.53 5.23 11.77
CA ARG A 219 -14.96 5.05 12.00
C ARG A 219 -15.30 3.57 11.88
N GLY A 220 -15.86 3.03 12.97
CA GLY A 220 -16.26 1.64 13.07
C GLY A 220 -17.78 1.45 13.13
N PRO A 221 -18.22 0.20 13.31
CA PRO A 221 -19.63 -0.13 13.47
C PRO A 221 -20.25 0.61 14.67
N GLN A 222 -21.58 0.86 14.60
CA GLN A 222 -22.37 1.48 15.67
C GLN A 222 -21.92 2.90 16.05
N GLY A 223 -21.21 3.61 15.15
CA GLY A 223 -20.76 4.98 15.39
C GLY A 223 -19.53 5.10 16.31
N VAL A 224 -18.77 4.04 16.48
CA VAL A 224 -17.47 4.09 17.15
C VAL A 224 -16.53 4.95 16.31
N GLU A 225 -15.94 5.97 16.93
CA GLU A 225 -14.92 6.81 16.29
C GLU A 225 -13.67 6.86 17.17
N HIS A 226 -12.51 6.85 16.51
CA HIS A 226 -11.22 7.08 17.16
C HIS A 226 -10.38 8.00 16.29
N LYS A 227 -9.59 8.88 16.93
CA LYS A 227 -8.65 9.79 16.26
C LYS A 227 -7.27 9.55 16.84
N GLU A 228 -6.34 9.19 15.99
CA GLU A 228 -4.93 9.05 16.34
C GLU A 228 -4.17 10.26 15.79
N PRO A 229 -3.49 11.04 16.62
CA PRO A 229 -2.67 12.15 16.14
C PRO A 229 -1.45 11.63 15.37
N ALA A 230 -0.95 12.45 14.45
CA ALA A 230 0.32 12.12 13.80
C ALA A 230 1.47 12.14 14.82
N MET A 231 2.39 11.22 14.68
CA MET A 231 3.65 11.28 15.42
C MET A 231 4.47 12.48 14.95
N PRO A 232 4.99 13.32 15.86
CA PRO A 232 5.82 14.46 15.49
C PRO A 232 7.15 14.00 14.89
N VAL A 233 7.39 14.31 13.62
CA VAL A 233 8.64 14.04 12.91
C VAL A 233 9.02 15.22 12.02
N GLU A 234 10.29 15.31 11.66
CA GLU A 234 10.75 16.22 10.61
C GLU A 234 10.61 15.51 9.26
N ALA A 235 9.55 15.83 8.51
CA ALA A 235 9.28 15.21 7.22
C ALA A 235 10.26 15.74 6.15
N ILE A 236 10.87 14.81 5.41
CA ILE A 236 11.79 15.06 4.31
C ILE A 236 11.13 14.75 2.97
N ASP A 237 10.38 13.64 2.91
CA ASP A 237 9.70 13.14 1.71
C ASP A 237 8.46 12.34 2.12
N THR A 238 7.31 12.67 1.58
CA THR A 238 6.04 11.99 1.92
C THR A 238 5.73 10.80 1.03
N THR A 239 6.60 10.49 0.06
CA THR A 239 6.45 9.35 -0.84
C THR A 239 6.43 8.03 -0.04
N GLY A 240 5.45 7.18 -0.32
CA GLY A 240 5.31 5.89 0.35
C GLY A 240 4.72 5.93 1.77
N ALA A 241 4.46 7.13 2.36
CA ALA A 241 3.88 7.22 3.70
C ALA A 241 2.50 6.54 3.83
N GLY A 242 1.67 6.66 2.79
CA GLY A 242 0.38 5.97 2.70
C GLY A 242 0.53 4.45 2.59
N ASP A 243 1.55 3.99 1.86
CA ASP A 243 1.83 2.56 1.71
C ASP A 243 2.39 1.98 3.02
N ALA A 244 3.30 2.70 3.70
CA ALA A 244 3.78 2.36 5.04
C ALA A 244 2.62 2.24 6.03
N PHE A 245 1.70 3.21 6.01
CA PHE A 245 0.50 3.20 6.84
C PHE A 245 -0.38 1.98 6.55
N ALA A 246 -0.72 1.72 5.27
CA ALA A 246 -1.63 0.64 4.90
C ALA A 246 -1.05 -0.75 5.22
N GLY A 247 0.23 -0.99 4.91
CA GLY A 247 0.92 -2.25 5.23
C GLY A 247 0.99 -2.51 6.73
N ALA A 248 1.39 -1.50 7.52
CA ALA A 248 1.44 -1.59 8.99
C ALA A 248 0.05 -1.77 9.62
N LEU A 249 -0.98 -1.11 9.07
CA LEU A 249 -2.36 -1.27 9.51
C LEU A 249 -2.85 -2.72 9.32
N ALA A 250 -2.54 -3.32 8.17
CA ALA A 250 -2.95 -4.70 7.86
C ALA A 250 -2.37 -5.70 8.87
N VAL A 251 -1.11 -5.53 9.26
CA VAL A 251 -0.43 -6.38 10.24
C VAL A 251 -1.02 -6.20 11.64
N ALA A 252 -1.22 -4.96 12.06
CA ALA A 252 -1.68 -4.66 13.43
C ALA A 252 -3.20 -4.82 13.62
N TRP A 253 -3.98 -5.06 12.54
CA TRP A 253 -5.45 -5.06 12.59
C TRP A 253 -6.06 -6.04 13.59
N ASN A 254 -5.44 -7.20 13.79
CA ASN A 254 -5.88 -8.20 14.77
C ASN A 254 -5.75 -7.76 16.23
N GLN A 255 -5.01 -6.69 16.52
CA GLN A 255 -4.84 -6.12 17.87
C GLN A 255 -5.97 -5.14 18.22
N GLY A 256 -6.87 -4.90 17.27
CA GLY A 256 -7.98 -3.96 17.39
C GLY A 256 -7.69 -2.60 16.73
N PRO A 257 -8.75 -1.89 16.33
CA PRO A 257 -8.62 -0.69 15.49
C PRO A 257 -7.77 0.43 16.09
N GLU A 258 -7.85 0.66 17.40
CA GLU A 258 -7.10 1.72 18.08
C GLU A 258 -5.59 1.47 18.06
N GLN A 259 -5.17 0.24 18.39
CA GLN A 259 -3.76 -0.12 18.35
C GLN A 259 -3.24 -0.17 16.92
N ALA A 260 -4.02 -0.72 15.99
CA ALA A 260 -3.66 -0.76 14.59
C ALA A 260 -3.48 0.66 14.01
N LEU A 261 -4.38 1.59 14.35
CA LEU A 261 -4.28 2.98 13.91
C LEU A 261 -3.03 3.67 14.45
N ARG A 262 -2.73 3.48 15.73
CA ARG A 262 -1.53 4.01 16.37
C ARG A 262 -0.25 3.49 15.72
N TRP A 263 -0.19 2.18 15.46
CA TRP A 263 0.93 1.52 14.78
C TRP A 263 1.12 2.06 13.36
N ALA A 264 0.04 2.14 12.59
CA ALA A 264 0.05 2.65 11.23
C ALA A 264 0.43 4.14 11.13
N CYS A 265 -0.06 4.99 12.05
CA CYS A 265 0.34 6.39 12.12
C CYS A 265 1.84 6.55 12.37
N ALA A 266 2.41 5.73 13.27
CA ALA A 266 3.85 5.75 13.52
C ALA A 266 4.64 5.30 12.29
N ALA A 267 4.22 4.22 11.62
CA ALA A 267 4.85 3.74 10.40
C ALA A 267 4.82 4.80 9.28
N GLY A 268 3.65 5.40 9.03
CA GLY A 268 3.50 6.45 8.04
C GLY A 268 4.34 7.69 8.34
N ALA A 269 4.41 8.11 9.61
CA ALA A 269 5.23 9.25 10.02
C ALA A 269 6.73 8.96 9.84
N LEU A 270 7.22 7.80 10.29
CA LEU A 270 8.62 7.40 10.12
C LEU A 270 9.02 7.34 8.64
N ALA A 271 8.16 6.83 7.78
CA ALA A 271 8.41 6.78 6.34
C ALA A 271 8.70 8.19 5.77
N THR A 272 8.08 9.24 6.30
CA THR A 272 8.34 10.60 5.80
C THR A 272 9.73 11.14 6.13
N THR A 273 10.49 10.51 7.03
CA THR A 273 11.83 10.97 7.46
C THR A 273 12.96 10.52 6.55
N VAL A 274 12.66 9.66 5.56
CA VAL A 274 13.64 9.11 4.61
C VAL A 274 13.14 9.34 3.19
N ARG A 275 14.04 9.58 2.24
CA ARG A 275 13.67 9.80 0.84
C ARG A 275 13.33 8.49 0.13
N GLY A 276 12.33 8.55 -0.76
CA GLY A 276 11.86 7.45 -1.61
C GLY A 276 10.81 6.59 -0.91
N ALA A 277 10.14 5.72 -1.67
CA ALA A 277 9.07 4.86 -1.16
C ALA A 277 9.62 3.63 -0.41
N SER A 278 10.06 2.59 -1.12
CA SER A 278 10.54 1.34 -0.49
C SER A 278 11.69 1.54 0.51
N PRO A 279 12.69 2.42 0.28
CA PRO A 279 13.76 2.64 1.25
C PRO A 279 13.32 3.29 2.55
N SER A 280 12.18 4.02 2.54
CA SER A 280 11.69 4.75 3.71
C SER A 280 10.86 3.90 4.67
N LEU A 281 10.42 2.71 4.26
CA LEU A 281 9.51 1.88 5.03
C LEU A 281 10.19 1.38 6.33
N PRO A 282 9.63 1.69 7.51
CA PRO A 282 10.25 1.36 8.80
C PRO A 282 10.08 -0.12 9.16
N SER A 283 11.00 -0.64 10.00
CA SER A 283 10.84 -1.94 10.63
C SER A 283 9.92 -1.86 11.87
N ASP A 284 9.47 -3.01 12.35
CA ASP A 284 8.70 -3.16 13.57
C ASP A 284 9.45 -2.60 14.80
N GLU A 285 10.77 -2.87 14.93
CA GLU A 285 11.58 -2.30 16.01
C GLU A 285 11.65 -0.77 15.96
N GLN A 286 11.71 -0.18 14.75
CA GLN A 286 11.69 1.28 14.60
C GLN A 286 10.34 1.85 15.01
N ILE A 287 9.23 1.20 14.65
CA ILE A 287 7.88 1.62 15.03
C ILE A 287 7.71 1.51 16.54
N GLU A 288 8.09 0.39 17.16
CA GLU A 288 8.02 0.19 18.60
C GLU A 288 8.84 1.22 19.39
N ALA A 289 10.08 1.47 18.94
CA ALA A 289 10.97 2.45 19.57
C ALA A 289 10.34 3.85 19.54
N ALA A 290 9.79 4.25 18.39
CA ALA A 290 9.15 5.54 18.20
C ALA A 290 7.89 5.70 19.09
N LEU A 291 7.05 4.67 19.20
CA LEU A 291 5.86 4.65 20.05
C LEU A 291 6.22 4.71 21.55
N THR A 292 7.32 4.07 21.95
CA THR A 292 7.79 4.11 23.34
C THR A 292 8.25 5.51 23.73
N LEU A 293 8.97 6.21 22.86
CA LEU A 293 9.42 7.59 23.07
C LEU A 293 8.28 8.61 23.14
N SER A 294 7.19 8.35 22.41
CA SER A 294 6.02 9.26 22.37
C SER A 294 5.14 9.21 23.63
N THR A 295 5.36 8.25 24.53
CA THR A 295 4.59 8.07 25.79
C THR A 295 5.20 8.79 26.98
N HIS A 296 6.31 9.51 26.80
CA HIS A 296 7.01 10.31 27.81
C HIS A 296 7.04 11.81 27.42
#